data_f628c024198761ce15225d01f2724c23
#
_entry.id   f628c024198761ce15225d01f2724c23
#
_cell.length_a   1.000
_cell.length_b   1.000
_cell.length_c   1.000
_cell.angle_alpha   90.00
_cell.angle_beta   90.00
_cell.angle_gamma   90.00
#
_symmetry.space_group_name_H-M   'P 1'
#
loop_
_entity.id
_entity.type
_entity.pdbx_description
1 polymer ?
#
loop_
_entity_poly.entity_id
_entity_poly.type
_entity_poly.pdbx_seq_one_letter_code
_entity_poly.pdbx_strand_id
1 'polypeptide(L)'
;DRFLPDKAIDLIDEAASKLRLEMDSMPQALDEATRKIKQLEIEREALKRESNDAKIAEIDKELADLRDEEKSLKAKWKAEKTEINKIQQNKIDIEQLKLEADRAERDGDYAKVAEIRYSRIKQKEDENKSIQAKLKELQGDGALIKEEVDADDIAEIVSRWTGIPVKKMAQSDKEKLLPDQIKLQMLNQ
;
A
#
# COMPACT_ATOMS: atom_id res chain seq x y z
N ASP A 1 6.59 25.12 14.73
CA ASP A 1 6.37 26.15 13.68
C ASP A 1 7.44 26.05 12.59
N ARG A 2 7.20 25.16 11.62
CA ARG A 2 8.03 25.06 10.41
C ARG A 2 7.26 25.68 9.24
N PHE A 3 7.96 26.32 8.33
CA PHE A 3 7.39 26.93 7.12
C PHE A 3 7.38 25.92 5.96
N LEU A 4 6.62 26.19 4.91
CA LEU A 4 6.79 25.51 3.62
C LEU A 4 8.17 25.89 3.04
N PRO A 5 8.98 24.95 2.47
CA PRO A 5 8.61 23.56 2.08
C PRO A 5 8.79 22.49 3.16
N ASP A 6 9.41 22.79 4.31
CA ASP A 6 9.78 21.80 5.33
C ASP A 6 8.58 20.98 5.84
N LYS A 7 7.41 21.62 6.01
CA LYS A 7 6.17 20.92 6.39
C LYS A 7 5.73 19.88 5.36
N ALA A 8 5.92 20.15 4.07
CA ALA A 8 5.57 19.20 3.03
C ALA A 8 6.50 18.00 3.03
N ILE A 9 7.78 18.22 3.30
CA ILE A 9 8.77 17.14 3.44
C ILE A 9 8.44 16.26 4.65
N ASP A 10 8.16 16.86 5.81
CA ASP A 10 7.77 16.14 7.03
C ASP A 10 6.50 15.27 6.79
N LEU A 11 5.51 15.79 6.03
CA LEU A 11 4.30 15.04 5.68
C LEU A 11 4.59 13.84 4.79
N ILE A 12 5.46 14.03 3.79
CA ILE A 12 5.86 12.95 2.87
C ILE A 12 6.64 11.88 3.64
N ASP A 13 7.55 12.28 4.52
CA ASP A 13 8.35 11.37 5.33
C ASP A 13 7.47 10.56 6.30
N GLU A 14 6.48 11.19 6.94
CA GLU A 14 5.54 10.48 7.81
C GLU A 14 4.67 9.51 7.00
N ALA A 15 4.16 9.94 5.83
CA ALA A 15 3.36 9.10 4.96
C ALA A 15 4.16 7.90 4.42
N ALA A 16 5.39 8.13 3.99
CA ALA A 16 6.28 7.06 3.53
C ALA A 16 6.63 6.08 4.66
N SER A 17 6.84 6.59 5.88
CA SER A 17 7.11 5.77 7.06
C SER A 17 5.89 4.93 7.46
N LYS A 18 4.68 5.51 7.39
CA LYS A 18 3.42 4.80 7.63
C LYS A 18 3.22 3.70 6.59
N LEU A 19 3.38 4.02 5.31
CA LEU A 19 3.27 3.06 4.22
C LEU A 19 4.24 1.88 4.39
N ARG A 20 5.50 2.17 4.76
CA ARG A 20 6.51 1.12 5.03
C ARG A 20 6.09 0.21 6.18
N LEU A 21 5.52 0.77 7.24
CA LEU A 21 5.01 -0.01 8.36
C LEU A 21 3.82 -0.88 7.94
N GLU A 22 2.90 -0.35 7.13
CA GLU A 22 1.75 -1.08 6.59
C GLU A 22 2.18 -2.23 5.66
N MET A 23 3.19 -2.01 4.83
CA MET A 23 3.75 -3.06 3.95
C MET A 23 4.35 -4.24 4.73
N ASP A 24 4.89 -3.98 5.92
CA ASP A 24 5.47 -5.02 6.78
C ASP A 24 4.45 -5.66 7.71
N SER A 25 3.29 -5.03 7.91
CA SER A 25 2.23 -5.53 8.78
C SER A 25 1.30 -6.51 8.05
N MET A 26 0.57 -7.29 8.84
CA MET A 26 -0.47 -8.17 8.32
C MET A 26 -1.66 -7.34 7.83
N PRO A 27 -2.22 -7.60 6.62
CA PRO A 27 -3.42 -6.94 6.15
C PRO A 27 -4.60 -7.12 7.10
N GLN A 28 -5.44 -6.09 7.22
CA GLN A 28 -6.58 -6.10 8.11
C GLN A 28 -7.52 -7.30 7.88
N ALA A 29 -7.84 -7.60 6.62
CA ALA A 29 -8.70 -8.72 6.27
C ALA A 29 -8.15 -10.07 6.78
N LEU A 30 -6.83 -10.27 6.69
CA LEU A 30 -6.19 -11.48 7.18
C LEU A 30 -6.16 -11.54 8.72
N ASP A 31 -5.94 -10.41 9.39
CA ASP A 31 -5.97 -10.32 10.85
C ASP A 31 -7.38 -10.59 11.39
N GLU A 32 -8.43 -10.04 10.75
CA GLU A 32 -9.83 -10.28 11.10
C GLU A 32 -10.21 -11.76 10.96
N ALA A 33 -9.85 -12.39 9.82
CA ALA A 33 -10.09 -13.82 9.61
C ALA A 33 -9.37 -14.67 10.67
N THR A 34 -8.11 -14.36 10.96
CA THR A 34 -7.32 -15.08 11.97
C THR A 34 -7.92 -14.93 13.39
N ARG A 35 -8.39 -13.74 13.75
CA ARG A 35 -9.06 -13.50 15.04
C ARG A 35 -10.38 -14.27 15.14
N LYS A 36 -11.18 -14.26 14.06
CA LYS A 36 -12.46 -14.97 14.03
C LYS A 36 -12.26 -16.47 14.15
N ILE A 37 -11.28 -17.03 13.47
CA ILE A 37 -10.87 -18.45 13.61
C ILE A 37 -10.55 -18.77 15.06
N LYS A 38 -9.69 -17.99 15.72
CA LYS A 38 -9.34 -18.19 17.12
C LYS A 38 -10.55 -18.12 18.05
N GLN A 39 -11.46 -17.18 17.82
CA GLN A 39 -12.69 -17.05 18.60
C GLN A 39 -13.56 -18.29 18.48
N LEU A 40 -13.80 -18.76 17.25
CA LEU A 40 -14.60 -19.97 17.00
C LEU A 40 -13.93 -21.23 17.54
N GLU A 41 -12.60 -21.32 17.51
CA GLU A 41 -11.87 -22.43 18.13
C GLU A 41 -12.09 -22.48 19.66
N ILE A 42 -12.08 -21.34 20.32
CA ILE A 42 -12.36 -21.23 21.77
C ILE A 42 -13.82 -21.61 22.05
N GLU A 43 -14.76 -21.13 21.26
CA GLU A 43 -16.19 -21.45 21.40
C GLU A 43 -16.44 -22.94 21.20
N ARG A 44 -15.81 -23.54 20.18
CA ARG A 44 -15.88 -24.98 19.94
C ARG A 44 -15.39 -25.81 21.13
N GLU A 45 -14.29 -25.38 21.76
CA GLU A 45 -13.77 -26.09 22.95
C GLU A 45 -14.70 -25.94 24.17
N ALA A 46 -15.40 -24.82 24.30
CA ALA A 46 -16.40 -24.63 25.33
C ALA A 46 -17.63 -25.56 25.09
N LEU A 47 -18.15 -25.60 23.87
CA LEU A 47 -19.29 -26.45 23.50
C LEU A 47 -19.01 -27.96 23.59
N LYS A 48 -17.77 -28.38 23.42
CA LYS A 48 -17.36 -29.78 23.67
C LYS A 48 -17.59 -30.18 25.12
N ARG A 49 -17.39 -29.27 26.08
CA ARG A 49 -17.62 -29.52 27.50
C ARG A 49 -19.12 -29.60 27.83
N GLU A 50 -19.96 -28.93 27.02
CA GLU A 50 -21.42 -28.93 27.15
C GLU A 50 -22.11 -30.06 26.38
N SER A 51 -21.34 -30.87 25.64
CA SER A 51 -21.84 -31.98 24.78
C SER A 51 -22.88 -31.54 23.74
N ASN A 52 -22.70 -30.35 23.12
CA ASN A 52 -23.61 -29.81 22.12
C ASN A 52 -23.12 -30.10 20.69
N ASP A 53 -23.28 -31.35 20.27
CA ASP A 53 -22.72 -31.83 18.98
C ASP A 53 -23.30 -31.11 17.76
N ALA A 54 -24.56 -30.64 17.80
CA ALA A 54 -25.17 -29.93 16.67
C ALA A 54 -24.48 -28.59 16.41
N LYS A 55 -24.25 -27.80 17.46
CA LYS A 55 -23.53 -26.51 17.33
C LYS A 55 -22.06 -26.68 16.99
N ILE A 56 -21.43 -27.76 17.49
CA ILE A 56 -20.04 -28.08 17.13
C ILE A 56 -19.92 -28.31 15.62
N ALA A 57 -20.88 -29.05 15.01
CA ALA A 57 -20.86 -29.29 13.58
C ALA A 57 -21.04 -28.01 12.72
N GLU A 58 -21.86 -27.05 13.19
CA GLU A 58 -22.00 -25.75 12.54
C GLU A 58 -20.70 -24.93 12.61
N ILE A 59 -20.09 -24.87 13.79
CA ILE A 59 -18.81 -24.16 13.99
C ILE A 59 -17.69 -24.82 13.19
N ASP A 60 -17.63 -26.15 13.13
CA ASP A 60 -16.59 -26.85 12.35
C ASP A 60 -16.71 -26.54 10.86
N LYS A 61 -17.92 -26.35 10.33
CA LYS A 61 -18.13 -25.92 8.95
C LYS A 61 -17.65 -24.48 8.74
N GLU A 62 -18.05 -23.55 9.62
CA GLU A 62 -17.62 -22.15 9.55
C GLU A 62 -16.09 -22.02 9.69
N LEU A 63 -15.48 -22.81 10.57
CA LEU A 63 -14.02 -22.90 10.70
C LEU A 63 -13.33 -23.39 9.42
N ALA A 64 -13.90 -24.38 8.74
CA ALA A 64 -13.35 -24.87 7.49
C ALA A 64 -13.36 -23.77 6.41
N ASP A 65 -14.50 -23.10 6.22
CA ASP A 65 -14.65 -22.02 5.25
C ASP A 65 -13.69 -20.85 5.55
N LEU A 66 -13.60 -20.41 6.82
CA LEU A 66 -12.70 -19.33 7.24
C LEU A 66 -11.22 -19.70 7.11
N ARG A 67 -10.84 -20.94 7.34
CA ARG A 67 -9.45 -21.40 7.14
C ARG A 67 -9.05 -21.44 5.68
N ASP A 68 -9.97 -21.79 4.80
CA ASP A 68 -9.73 -21.74 3.36
C ASP A 68 -9.62 -20.29 2.87
N GLU A 69 -10.44 -19.38 3.40
CA GLU A 69 -10.34 -17.94 3.15
C GLU A 69 -8.99 -17.38 3.67
N GLU A 70 -8.63 -17.67 4.93
CA GLU A 70 -7.33 -17.26 5.51
C GLU A 70 -6.16 -17.74 4.65
N LYS A 71 -6.18 -19.00 4.22
CA LYS A 71 -5.14 -19.58 3.38
C LYS A 71 -5.02 -18.87 2.03
N SER A 72 -6.15 -18.54 1.42
CA SER A 72 -6.21 -17.79 0.16
C SER A 72 -5.65 -16.37 0.32
N LEU A 73 -6.13 -15.63 1.33
CA LEU A 73 -5.66 -14.28 1.65
C LEU A 73 -4.16 -14.26 1.97
N LYS A 74 -3.68 -15.25 2.74
CA LYS A 74 -2.26 -15.37 3.10
C LYS A 74 -1.38 -15.67 1.88
N ALA A 75 -1.86 -16.50 0.96
CA ALA A 75 -1.15 -16.77 -0.29
C ALA A 75 -1.09 -15.52 -1.17
N LYS A 76 -2.21 -14.81 -1.33
CA LYS A 76 -2.28 -13.55 -2.08
C LYS A 76 -1.36 -12.50 -1.48
N TRP A 77 -1.44 -12.26 -0.18
CA TRP A 77 -0.56 -11.32 0.54
C TRP A 77 0.92 -11.63 0.36
N LYS A 78 1.30 -12.91 0.47
CA LYS A 78 2.69 -13.34 0.30
C LYS A 78 3.18 -13.13 -1.13
N ALA A 79 2.32 -13.35 -2.12
CA ALA A 79 2.64 -13.11 -3.53
C ALA A 79 2.83 -11.60 -3.80
N GLU A 80 1.90 -10.74 -3.35
CA GLU A 80 2.02 -9.28 -3.47
C GLU A 80 3.30 -8.77 -2.79
N LYS A 81 3.55 -9.19 -1.53
CA LYS A 81 4.74 -8.79 -0.78
C LYS A 81 6.04 -9.18 -1.50
N THR A 82 6.07 -10.34 -2.13
CA THR A 82 7.25 -10.80 -2.88
C THR A 82 7.52 -9.90 -4.09
N GLU A 83 6.50 -9.54 -4.85
CA GLU A 83 6.67 -8.66 -6.02
C GLU A 83 7.03 -7.22 -5.60
N ILE A 84 6.43 -6.69 -4.55
CA ILE A 84 6.76 -5.38 -3.99
C ILE A 84 8.22 -5.32 -3.51
N ASN A 85 8.70 -6.35 -2.80
CA ASN A 85 10.09 -6.42 -2.36
C ASN A 85 11.08 -6.43 -3.54
N LYS A 86 10.74 -7.07 -4.66
CA LYS A 86 11.54 -7.02 -5.88
C LYS A 86 11.63 -5.61 -6.47
N ILE A 87 10.50 -4.89 -6.52
CA ILE A 87 10.47 -3.50 -6.98
C ILE A 87 11.37 -2.62 -6.10
N GLN A 88 11.27 -2.78 -4.78
CA GLN A 88 12.10 -2.03 -3.85
C GLN A 88 13.59 -2.34 -4.01
N GLN A 89 13.94 -3.62 -4.15
CA GLN A 89 15.33 -4.01 -4.39
C GLN A 89 15.86 -3.41 -5.70
N ASN A 90 15.07 -3.49 -6.77
CA ASN A 90 15.46 -2.87 -8.04
C ASN A 90 15.62 -1.35 -7.95
N LYS A 91 14.78 -0.65 -7.15
CA LYS A 91 14.95 0.79 -6.89
C LYS A 91 16.29 1.07 -6.18
N ILE A 92 16.65 0.27 -5.18
CA ILE A 92 17.93 0.38 -4.49
C ILE A 92 19.10 0.11 -5.45
N ASP A 93 19.00 -0.93 -6.25
CA ASP A 93 20.02 -1.27 -7.25
C ASP A 93 20.21 -0.12 -8.26
N ILE A 94 19.12 0.51 -8.72
CA ILE A 94 19.17 1.66 -9.64
C ILE A 94 19.90 2.84 -8.99
N GLU A 95 19.64 3.16 -7.73
CA GLU A 95 20.34 4.23 -7.03
C GLU A 95 21.84 3.92 -6.87
N GLN A 96 22.20 2.68 -6.57
CA GLN A 96 23.61 2.27 -6.55
C GLN A 96 24.27 2.39 -7.91
N LEU A 97 23.57 1.98 -8.97
CA LEU A 97 24.08 2.12 -10.35
C LEU A 97 24.26 3.59 -10.76
N LYS A 98 23.36 4.49 -10.35
CA LYS A 98 23.53 5.94 -10.57
C LYS A 98 24.79 6.46 -9.89
N LEU A 99 25.02 6.09 -8.63
CA LEU A 99 26.24 6.47 -7.91
C LEU A 99 27.51 5.90 -8.55
N GLU A 100 27.44 4.67 -9.09
CA GLU A 100 28.56 4.07 -9.84
C GLU A 100 28.82 4.82 -11.14
N ALA A 101 27.76 5.21 -11.88
CA ALA A 101 27.88 6.00 -13.10
C ALA A 101 28.53 7.38 -12.82
N ASP A 102 28.11 8.06 -11.74
CA ASP A 102 28.65 9.36 -11.35
C ASP A 102 30.14 9.28 -10.97
N ARG A 103 30.57 8.16 -10.35
CA ARG A 103 32.00 7.91 -10.08
C ARG A 103 32.78 7.67 -11.38
N ALA A 104 32.27 6.80 -12.26
CA ALA A 104 32.89 6.53 -13.53
C ALA A 104 33.00 7.81 -14.41
N GLU A 105 32.02 8.71 -14.35
CA GLU A 105 32.05 10.01 -15.03
C GLU A 105 33.15 10.92 -14.49
N ARG A 106 33.40 10.96 -13.19
CA ARG A 106 34.52 11.70 -12.58
C ARG A 106 35.87 11.12 -12.93
N ASP A 107 35.95 9.80 -13.13
CA ASP A 107 37.15 9.09 -13.55
C ASP A 107 37.40 9.19 -15.06
N GLY A 108 36.44 9.77 -15.82
CA GLY A 108 36.53 9.94 -17.27
C GLY A 108 36.20 8.67 -18.07
N ASP A 109 35.66 7.63 -17.43
CA ASP A 109 35.26 6.37 -18.08
C ASP A 109 33.85 6.47 -18.66
N TYR A 110 33.73 7.20 -19.76
CA TYR A 110 32.46 7.42 -20.45
C TYR A 110 31.87 6.15 -21.06
N ALA A 111 32.69 5.15 -21.38
CA ALA A 111 32.19 3.86 -21.87
C ALA A 111 31.38 3.13 -20.78
N LYS A 112 31.94 3.09 -19.58
CA LYS A 112 31.26 2.51 -18.40
C LYS A 112 30.00 3.30 -18.02
N VAL A 113 30.03 4.63 -18.10
CA VAL A 113 28.84 5.48 -17.86
C VAL A 113 27.73 5.13 -18.84
N ALA A 114 28.06 5.00 -20.13
CA ALA A 114 27.08 4.66 -21.16
C ALA A 114 26.47 3.25 -20.92
N GLU A 115 27.29 2.26 -20.60
CA GLU A 115 26.83 0.91 -20.26
C GLU A 115 25.85 0.93 -19.07
N ILE A 116 26.21 1.61 -17.99
CA ILE A 116 25.38 1.67 -16.80
C ILE A 116 24.07 2.39 -17.08
N ARG A 117 24.12 3.60 -17.66
CA ARG A 117 22.90 4.43 -17.86
C ARG A 117 21.96 3.86 -18.92
N TYR A 118 22.49 3.37 -20.04
CA TYR A 118 21.66 2.94 -21.18
C TYR A 118 21.35 1.44 -21.20
N SER A 119 22.11 0.62 -20.48
CA SER A 119 21.87 -0.83 -20.43
C SER A 119 21.36 -1.25 -19.06
N ARG A 120 22.17 -1.15 -18.01
CA ARG A 120 21.87 -1.73 -16.69
C ARG A 120 20.68 -1.06 -15.98
N ILE A 121 20.64 0.28 -15.95
CA ILE A 121 19.52 1.02 -15.32
C ILE A 121 18.25 0.76 -16.12
N LYS A 122 18.29 0.86 -17.44
CA LYS A 122 17.14 0.63 -18.29
C LYS A 122 16.58 -0.78 -18.13
N GLN A 123 17.44 -1.79 -18.04
CA GLN A 123 17.01 -3.16 -17.77
C GLN A 123 16.25 -3.29 -16.45
N LYS A 124 16.73 -2.65 -15.38
CA LYS A 124 16.05 -2.65 -14.07
C LYS A 124 14.72 -1.89 -14.09
N GLU A 125 14.65 -0.78 -14.83
CA GLU A 125 13.40 -0.04 -15.02
C GLU A 125 12.35 -0.85 -15.79
N ASP A 126 12.75 -1.54 -16.84
CA ASP A 126 11.84 -2.38 -17.63
C ASP A 126 11.40 -3.62 -16.84
N GLU A 127 12.29 -4.20 -16.00
CA GLU A 127 11.94 -5.24 -15.05
C GLU A 127 10.89 -4.75 -14.05
N ASN A 128 11.06 -3.54 -13.50
CA ASN A 128 10.07 -2.94 -12.58
C ASN A 128 8.70 -2.75 -13.24
N LYS A 129 8.65 -2.28 -14.49
CA LYS A 129 7.38 -2.15 -15.22
C LYS A 129 6.69 -3.51 -15.41
N SER A 130 7.46 -4.55 -15.71
CA SER A 130 6.95 -5.91 -15.84
C SER A 130 6.38 -6.43 -14.49
N ILE A 131 7.08 -6.18 -13.39
CA ILE A 131 6.64 -6.57 -12.06
C ILE A 131 5.39 -5.79 -11.65
N GLN A 132 5.32 -4.48 -11.92
CA GLN A 132 4.14 -3.66 -11.66
C GLN A 132 2.91 -4.14 -12.44
N ALA A 133 3.09 -4.55 -13.69
CA ALA A 133 1.99 -5.13 -14.47
C ALA A 133 1.46 -6.42 -13.83
N LYS A 134 2.35 -7.32 -13.41
CA LYS A 134 1.98 -8.53 -12.67
C LYS A 134 1.30 -8.24 -11.34
N LEU A 135 1.80 -7.25 -10.60
CA LEU A 135 1.22 -6.85 -9.32
C LEU A 135 -0.21 -6.36 -9.49
N LYS A 136 -0.48 -5.52 -10.50
CA LYS A 136 -1.84 -5.09 -10.83
C LYS A 136 -2.77 -6.26 -11.16
N GLU A 137 -2.27 -7.25 -11.87
CA GLU A 137 -3.03 -8.45 -12.21
C GLU A 137 -3.35 -9.30 -10.97
N LEU A 138 -2.39 -9.46 -10.06
CA LEU A 138 -2.55 -10.16 -8.79
C LEU A 138 -3.51 -9.44 -7.83
N GLN A 139 -3.48 -8.11 -7.81
CA GLN A 139 -4.32 -7.30 -6.94
C GLN A 139 -5.79 -7.30 -7.41
N GLY A 140 -6.04 -7.27 -8.73
CA GLY A 140 -7.39 -7.23 -9.28
C GLY A 140 -8.23 -6.10 -8.66
N ASP A 141 -9.43 -6.45 -8.18
CA ASP A 141 -10.35 -5.48 -7.56
C ASP A 141 -10.04 -5.15 -6.08
N GLY A 142 -8.98 -5.74 -5.49
CA GLY A 142 -8.66 -5.53 -4.07
C GLY A 142 -7.17 -5.76 -3.77
N ALA A 143 -6.40 -4.68 -3.69
CA ALA A 143 -5.03 -4.70 -3.21
C ALA A 143 -5.00 -4.96 -1.69
N LEU A 144 -4.17 -5.90 -1.25
CA LEU A 144 -3.93 -6.15 0.18
C LEU A 144 -2.81 -5.25 0.71
N ILE A 145 -1.90 -4.82 -0.16
CA ILE A 145 -0.78 -3.94 0.17
C ILE A 145 -0.80 -2.75 -0.77
N LYS A 146 -0.75 -1.53 -0.21
CA LYS A 146 -0.51 -0.31 -0.98
C LYS A 146 0.97 -0.20 -1.35
N GLU A 147 1.24 0.29 -2.56
CA GLU A 147 2.61 0.47 -3.08
C GLU A 147 3.08 1.92 -3.01
N GLU A 148 2.15 2.87 -3.08
CA GLU A 148 2.41 4.30 -3.18
C GLU A 148 1.58 5.09 -2.18
N VAL A 149 2.13 6.21 -1.73
CA VAL A 149 1.41 7.19 -0.92
C VAL A 149 0.47 7.97 -1.82
N ASP A 150 -0.81 7.97 -1.50
CA ASP A 150 -1.82 8.74 -2.21
C ASP A 150 -2.24 10.03 -1.47
N ALA A 151 -3.11 10.79 -2.10
CA ALA A 151 -3.62 12.04 -1.52
C ALA A 151 -4.43 11.80 -0.23
N ASP A 152 -5.08 10.64 -0.12
CA ASP A 152 -5.88 10.28 1.05
C ASP A 152 -4.99 9.97 2.25
N ASP A 153 -3.83 9.32 2.05
CA ASP A 153 -2.84 9.07 3.09
C ASP A 153 -2.29 10.39 3.65
N ILE A 154 -1.97 11.33 2.77
CA ILE A 154 -1.53 12.69 3.17
C ILE A 154 -2.66 13.42 3.94
N ALA A 155 -3.89 13.36 3.45
CA ALA A 155 -5.04 14.00 4.09
C ALA A 155 -5.31 13.41 5.48
N GLU A 156 -5.13 12.11 5.67
CA GLU A 156 -5.24 11.46 6.98
C GLU A 156 -4.19 11.98 7.97
N ILE A 157 -2.93 12.13 7.54
CA ILE A 157 -1.85 12.65 8.38
C ILE A 157 -2.13 14.12 8.75
N VAL A 158 -2.53 14.93 7.77
CA VAL A 158 -2.92 16.34 8.02
C VAL A 158 -4.10 16.42 9.00
N SER A 159 -5.09 15.55 8.84
CA SER A 159 -6.23 15.45 9.76
C SER A 159 -5.77 15.11 11.18
N ARG A 160 -4.82 14.20 11.33
CA ARG A 160 -4.25 13.83 12.62
C ARG A 160 -3.47 14.98 13.28
N TRP A 161 -2.72 15.76 12.50
CA TRP A 161 -1.95 16.88 13.00
C TRP A 161 -2.81 18.08 13.38
N THR A 162 -3.87 18.32 12.60
CA THR A 162 -4.73 19.52 12.76
C THR A 162 -5.98 19.28 13.61
N GLY A 163 -6.38 18.00 13.78
CA GLY A 163 -7.64 17.62 14.39
C GLY A 163 -8.87 17.88 13.49
N ILE A 164 -8.67 18.27 12.22
CA ILE A 164 -9.75 18.52 11.27
C ILE A 164 -10.08 17.23 10.51
N PRO A 165 -11.32 16.69 10.56
CA PRO A 165 -11.68 15.46 9.87
C PRO A 165 -11.47 15.55 8.35
N VAL A 166 -10.91 14.50 7.73
CA VAL A 166 -10.65 14.41 6.28
C VAL A 166 -11.88 14.75 5.43
N LYS A 167 -13.08 14.30 5.84
CA LYS A 167 -14.34 14.59 5.15
C LYS A 167 -14.62 16.10 5.00
N LYS A 168 -14.22 16.92 5.98
CA LYS A 168 -14.35 18.39 5.88
C LYS A 168 -13.34 19.02 4.95
N MET A 169 -12.13 18.44 4.81
CA MET A 169 -11.11 18.92 3.89
C MET A 169 -11.51 18.68 2.43
N ALA A 170 -12.01 17.47 2.13
CA ALA A 170 -12.49 17.13 0.79
C ALA A 170 -13.78 17.87 0.38
N GLN A 171 -14.65 18.21 1.33
CA GLN A 171 -15.87 18.99 1.06
C GLN A 171 -15.58 20.46 0.77
N SER A 172 -14.57 21.06 1.41
CA SER A 172 -14.26 22.48 1.21
C SER A 172 -13.83 22.81 -0.21
N ASP A 173 -13.20 21.88 -0.91
CA ASP A 173 -12.76 22.09 -2.30
C ASP A 173 -13.92 21.88 -3.30
N LYS A 174 -14.83 20.94 -3.03
CA LYS A 174 -16.05 20.78 -3.85
C LYS A 174 -17.02 21.95 -3.69
N GLU A 175 -17.20 22.47 -2.48
CA GLU A 175 -18.07 23.62 -2.22
C GLU A 175 -17.50 24.93 -2.76
N LYS A 176 -16.18 25.09 -2.86
CA LYS A 176 -15.56 26.27 -3.51
C LYS A 176 -15.68 26.25 -5.03
N LEU A 177 -15.72 25.07 -5.65
CA LEU A 177 -15.86 24.93 -7.11
C LEU A 177 -17.30 25.09 -7.60
N LEU A 178 -18.30 24.79 -6.77
CA LEU A 178 -19.73 24.92 -7.12
C LEU A 178 -20.19 26.38 -7.36
N PRO A 179 -19.80 27.40 -6.55
CA PRO A 179 -20.21 28.78 -6.81
C PRO A 179 -19.64 29.37 -8.10
N ASP A 180 -18.43 28.97 -8.48
CA ASP A 180 -17.78 29.52 -9.68
C ASP A 180 -18.36 28.93 -10.98
N GLN A 181 -18.79 27.66 -10.97
CA GLN A 181 -19.51 27.08 -12.11
C GLN A 181 -20.91 27.67 -12.30
N ILE A 182 -21.63 27.97 -11.22
CA ILE A 182 -22.95 28.62 -11.26
C ILE A 182 -22.81 30.09 -11.72
N LYS A 183 -21.77 30.80 -11.28
CA LYS A 183 -21.49 32.14 -11.76
C LYS A 183 -21.14 32.18 -13.25
N LEU A 184 -20.39 31.23 -13.76
CA LEU A 184 -20.06 31.12 -15.19
C LEU A 184 -21.31 30.80 -16.05
N GLN A 185 -22.27 30.02 -15.52
CA GLN A 185 -23.52 29.75 -16.23
C GLN A 185 -24.47 30.96 -16.26
N MET A 186 -24.47 31.81 -15.24
CA MET A 186 -25.28 33.04 -15.20
C MET A 186 -24.71 34.19 -16.05
N LEU A 187 -23.43 34.17 -16.38
CA LEU A 187 -22.78 35.17 -17.25
C LEU A 187 -22.92 34.87 -18.75
N ASN A 188 -23.41 33.68 -19.12
CA ASN A 188 -23.62 33.25 -20.50
C ASN A 188 -25.12 33.23 -20.92
N GLN A 189 -26.01 33.83 -20.18
CA GLN A 189 -27.40 34.17 -20.54
C GLN A 189 -27.57 35.67 -20.71
#